data_a2228e12d1007393903177cd0681200b
#
_entry.id   a2228e12d1007393903177cd0681200b
#
_cell.length_a   1.000
_cell.length_b   1.000
_cell.length_c   1.000
_cell.angle_alpha   90.00
_cell.angle_beta   90.00
_cell.angle_gamma   90.00
#
_symmetry.space_group_name_H-M   'P 1'
#
loop_
_entity.id
_entity.type
_entity.pdbx_description
1 polymer ?
#
loop_
_entity_poly.entity_id
_entity_poly.type
_entity_poly.pdbx_seq_one_letter_code
_entity_poly.pdbx_strand_id
1 'polypeptide(L)'
;MTTDNETEAGQAEGTPGRVPRRKRHGARHRARRRAVDILYEAENRDTDPVALVEEREALWREDHESIAPIAPYTREIVTGVAEELDAVDDLIERFLSADWELHRIPAVDRAILRVSVWELRFNPDIPAPIGVVEGVELASEYSEPTAAGYINALLDDVAQADHADSPMSDDSPMSDESLADESETFPEGDSRDV
;
A
#
# COMPACT_ATOMS: atom_id res chain seq x y z
N MET A 1 -4.88 -80.74 4.47
CA MET A 1 -6.12 -79.94 4.39
C MET A 1 -5.72 -78.49 4.64
N THR A 2 -5.70 -77.84 3.61
CA THR A 2 -5.30 -76.42 3.30
C THR A 2 -6.35 -75.46 3.81
N THR A 3 -6.01 -74.39 4.43
CA THR A 3 -6.81 -73.20 4.42
C THR A 3 -5.88 -71.99 4.46
N ASP A 4 -5.77 -71.36 3.28
CA ASP A 4 -5.15 -70.09 3.05
C ASP A 4 -5.95 -69.00 3.78
N ASN A 5 -5.24 -68.08 4.45
CA ASN A 5 -5.83 -66.85 4.92
C ASN A 5 -5.01 -65.69 4.37
N GLU A 6 -5.46 -65.18 3.23
CA GLU A 6 -4.94 -63.97 2.60
C GLU A 6 -5.40 -62.76 3.40
N THR A 7 -4.45 -62.10 4.03
CA THR A 7 -4.67 -60.79 4.66
C THR A 7 -4.37 -59.72 3.63
N GLU A 8 -5.41 -59.11 3.08
CA GLU A 8 -5.33 -57.92 2.25
C GLU A 8 -4.76 -56.75 3.05
N ALA A 9 -3.55 -56.33 2.70
CA ALA A 9 -2.96 -55.09 3.16
C ALA A 9 -3.53 -53.91 2.33
N GLY A 10 -4.46 -53.18 2.94
CA GLY A 10 -4.98 -51.93 2.37
C GLY A 10 -3.88 -50.90 2.24
N GLN A 11 -3.49 -50.58 1.00
CA GLN A 11 -2.60 -49.49 0.68
C GLN A 11 -3.36 -48.17 0.86
N ALA A 12 -3.03 -47.42 1.91
CA ALA A 12 -3.44 -46.05 2.06
C ALA A 12 -2.60 -45.18 1.07
N GLU A 13 -3.19 -44.86 -0.07
CA GLU A 13 -2.63 -43.85 -0.98
C GLU A 13 -2.63 -42.48 -0.29
N GLY A 14 -1.46 -42.11 0.22
CA GLY A 14 -1.20 -40.76 0.70
C GLY A 14 -1.29 -39.74 -0.45
N THR A 15 -2.31 -38.90 -0.43
CA THR A 15 -2.44 -37.74 -1.33
C THR A 15 -1.19 -36.92 -1.23
N PRO A 16 -0.44 -36.69 -2.33
CA PRO A 16 0.76 -35.83 -2.29
C PRO A 16 0.35 -34.42 -1.87
N GLY A 17 0.88 -33.96 -0.73
CA GLY A 17 0.67 -32.64 -0.19
C GLY A 17 0.93 -31.58 -1.26
N ARG A 18 -0.10 -30.80 -1.58
CA ARG A 18 -0.05 -29.69 -2.53
C ARG A 18 0.94 -28.65 -1.98
N VAL A 19 2.16 -28.63 -2.52
CA VAL A 19 3.16 -27.62 -2.22
C VAL A 19 2.52 -26.24 -2.52
N PRO A 20 2.49 -25.30 -1.55
CA PRO A 20 1.90 -23.99 -1.80
C PRO A 20 2.61 -23.34 -2.99
N ARG A 21 1.85 -22.99 -4.03
CA ARG A 21 2.38 -22.19 -5.16
C ARG A 21 2.89 -20.89 -4.57
N ARG A 22 4.22 -20.69 -4.58
CA ARG A 22 4.80 -19.39 -4.24
C ARG A 22 4.05 -18.32 -5.04
N LYS A 23 3.42 -17.39 -4.31
CA LYS A 23 2.71 -16.25 -4.90
C LYS A 23 3.70 -15.51 -5.80
N ARG A 24 3.42 -15.43 -7.11
CA ARG A 24 4.27 -14.65 -8.01
C ARG A 24 3.94 -13.20 -7.77
N HIS A 25 4.80 -12.49 -7.08
CA HIS A 25 4.64 -11.07 -6.85
C HIS A 25 4.63 -10.29 -8.17
N GLY A 26 3.75 -9.29 -8.25
CA GLY A 26 3.58 -8.43 -9.41
C GLY A 26 4.84 -7.57 -9.68
N ALA A 27 4.85 -6.87 -10.82
CA ALA A 27 5.96 -5.99 -11.18
C ALA A 27 6.13 -4.84 -10.16
N ARG A 28 5.03 -4.26 -9.67
CA ARG A 28 5.05 -3.19 -8.65
C ARG A 28 5.64 -3.68 -7.32
N HIS A 29 5.26 -4.86 -6.86
CA HIS A 29 5.85 -5.43 -5.64
C HIS A 29 7.39 -5.60 -5.77
N ARG A 30 7.86 -6.14 -6.91
CA ARG A 30 9.30 -6.25 -7.15
C ARG A 30 10.00 -4.89 -7.21
N ALA A 31 9.32 -3.87 -7.73
CA ALA A 31 9.85 -2.51 -7.75
C ALA A 31 9.98 -1.93 -6.35
N ARG A 32 8.98 -2.12 -5.48
CA ARG A 32 9.02 -1.72 -4.05
C ARG A 32 10.17 -2.41 -3.32
N ARG A 33 10.29 -3.73 -3.48
CA ARG A 33 11.42 -4.49 -2.91
C ARG A 33 12.75 -3.87 -3.29
N ARG A 34 12.92 -3.57 -4.59
CA ARG A 34 14.16 -2.97 -5.08
C ARG A 34 14.38 -1.55 -4.52
N ALA A 35 13.32 -0.79 -4.31
CA ALA A 35 13.40 0.52 -3.65
C ALA A 35 13.85 0.39 -2.19
N VAL A 36 13.27 -0.56 -1.44
CA VAL A 36 13.71 -0.88 -0.07
C VAL A 36 15.19 -1.25 -0.02
N ASP A 37 15.66 -2.13 -0.94
CA ASP A 37 17.08 -2.50 -1.03
C ASP A 37 17.99 -1.28 -1.24
N ILE A 38 17.58 -0.35 -2.11
CA ILE A 38 18.36 0.87 -2.42
C ILE A 38 18.38 1.84 -1.25
N LEU A 39 17.24 2.11 -0.62
CA LEU A 39 17.15 3.00 0.53
C LEU A 39 17.93 2.44 1.73
N TYR A 40 17.82 1.14 1.98
CA TYR A 40 18.60 0.46 3.01
C TYR A 40 20.11 0.57 2.76
N GLU A 41 20.56 0.34 1.51
CA GLU A 41 21.96 0.47 1.13
C GLU A 41 22.44 1.92 1.26
N ALA A 42 21.63 2.89 0.80
CA ALA A 42 21.94 4.32 0.89
C ALA A 42 22.22 4.74 2.32
N GLU A 43 21.34 4.36 3.25
CA GLU A 43 21.48 4.68 4.66
C GLU A 43 22.74 4.02 5.26
N ASN A 44 23.00 2.75 4.98
CA ASN A 44 24.18 2.06 5.52
C ASN A 44 25.51 2.55 4.94
N ARG A 45 25.49 3.14 3.74
CA ARG A 45 26.69 3.70 3.07
C ARG A 45 26.84 5.20 3.28
N ASP A 46 25.88 5.84 3.93
CA ASP A 46 25.78 7.30 4.05
C ASP A 46 25.90 7.98 2.66
N THR A 47 25.06 7.51 1.72
CA THR A 47 25.09 7.89 0.31
C THR A 47 23.70 8.31 -0.14
N ASP A 48 23.62 9.27 -1.07
CA ASP A 48 22.36 9.66 -1.69
C ASP A 48 21.71 8.48 -2.44
N PRO A 49 20.45 8.11 -2.14
CA PRO A 49 19.77 6.99 -2.77
C PRO A 49 19.52 7.22 -4.28
N VAL A 50 19.36 8.47 -4.73
CA VAL A 50 19.20 8.79 -6.16
C VAL A 50 20.52 8.54 -6.89
N ALA A 51 21.66 8.89 -6.29
CA ALA A 51 22.97 8.58 -6.87
C ALA A 51 23.20 7.07 -7.00
N LEU A 52 22.71 6.25 -6.07
CA LEU A 52 22.78 4.78 -6.19
C LEU A 52 21.91 4.24 -7.34
N VAL A 53 20.76 4.86 -7.62
CA VAL A 53 19.96 4.51 -8.80
C VAL A 53 20.73 4.79 -10.06
N GLU A 54 21.34 5.98 -10.18
CA GLU A 54 22.14 6.40 -11.34
C GLU A 54 23.37 5.50 -11.56
N GLU A 55 24.07 5.15 -10.49
CA GLU A 55 25.19 4.19 -10.52
C GLU A 55 24.74 2.85 -11.12
N ARG A 56 23.63 2.31 -10.66
CA ARG A 56 23.10 1.02 -11.15
C ARG A 56 22.63 1.08 -12.59
N GLU A 57 22.07 2.18 -13.01
CA GLU A 57 21.69 2.38 -14.41
C GLU A 57 22.91 2.56 -15.32
N ALA A 58 23.99 3.17 -14.82
CA ALA A 58 25.25 3.23 -15.55
C ALA A 58 25.85 1.83 -15.72
N LEU A 59 25.90 1.03 -14.64
CA LEU A 59 26.39 -0.35 -14.69
C LEU A 59 25.53 -1.21 -15.64
N TRP A 60 24.21 -1.05 -15.64
CA TRP A 60 23.34 -1.77 -16.57
C TRP A 60 23.64 -1.40 -18.03
N ARG A 61 23.94 -0.12 -18.33
CA ARG A 61 24.32 0.30 -19.69
C ARG A 61 25.62 -0.34 -20.17
N GLU A 62 26.53 -0.65 -19.26
CA GLU A 62 27.82 -1.31 -19.55
C GLU A 62 27.67 -2.83 -19.70
N ASP A 63 26.82 -3.46 -18.89
CA ASP A 63 26.61 -4.92 -18.88
C ASP A 63 25.12 -5.28 -18.72
N HIS A 64 24.39 -5.31 -19.85
CA HIS A 64 22.96 -5.67 -19.88
C HIS A 64 22.71 -7.15 -19.63
N GLU A 65 23.72 -8.02 -19.80
CA GLU A 65 23.54 -9.46 -19.68
C GLU A 65 23.57 -9.90 -18.21
N SER A 66 24.39 -9.25 -17.39
CA SER A 66 24.59 -9.65 -15.99
C SER A 66 23.77 -8.79 -15.00
N ILE A 67 23.44 -7.56 -15.37
CA ILE A 67 22.80 -6.58 -14.48
C ILE A 67 21.36 -6.33 -14.90
N ALA A 68 20.43 -6.45 -13.95
CA ALA A 68 19.02 -6.14 -14.21
C ALA A 68 18.77 -4.61 -14.24
N PRO A 69 17.94 -4.10 -15.17
CA PRO A 69 17.60 -2.69 -15.22
C PRO A 69 16.81 -2.26 -13.98
N ILE A 70 16.96 -0.99 -13.62
CA ILE A 70 16.07 -0.36 -12.63
C ILE A 70 14.70 -0.14 -13.26
N ALA A 71 13.66 -0.68 -12.63
CA ALA A 71 12.29 -0.45 -13.09
C ALA A 71 11.90 1.03 -12.92
N PRO A 72 11.13 1.62 -13.86
CA PRO A 72 10.68 3.02 -13.73
C PRO A 72 10.04 3.31 -12.38
N TYR A 73 9.20 2.40 -11.88
CA TYR A 73 8.54 2.55 -10.60
C TYR A 73 9.49 2.47 -9.40
N THR A 74 10.59 1.71 -9.48
CA THR A 74 11.65 1.75 -8.46
C THR A 74 12.31 3.12 -8.38
N ARG A 75 12.64 3.70 -9.54
CA ARG A 75 13.20 5.06 -9.62
C ARG A 75 12.23 6.08 -9.03
N GLU A 76 10.96 6.03 -9.41
CA GLU A 76 9.90 6.91 -8.92
C GLU A 76 9.82 6.89 -7.39
N ILE A 77 9.76 5.71 -6.77
CA ILE A 77 9.73 5.56 -5.31
C ILE A 77 11.00 6.16 -4.67
N VAL A 78 12.17 5.77 -5.15
CA VAL A 78 13.44 6.22 -4.54
C VAL A 78 13.61 7.73 -4.63
N THR A 79 13.31 8.32 -5.79
CA THR A 79 13.37 9.77 -5.99
C THR A 79 12.34 10.48 -5.11
N GLY A 80 11.10 10.01 -5.10
CA GLY A 80 10.05 10.64 -4.31
C GLY A 80 10.30 10.55 -2.79
N VAL A 81 10.82 9.42 -2.31
CA VAL A 81 11.24 9.31 -0.90
C VAL A 81 12.38 10.26 -0.59
N ALA A 82 13.36 10.43 -1.50
CA ALA A 82 14.49 11.35 -1.28
C ALA A 82 14.05 12.82 -1.28
N GLU A 83 13.11 13.19 -2.16
CA GLU A 83 12.56 14.54 -2.25
C GLU A 83 11.71 14.91 -1.02
N GLU A 84 10.96 13.95 -0.47
CA GLU A 84 10.02 14.16 0.64
C GLU A 84 10.52 13.56 1.97
N LEU A 85 11.83 13.30 2.11
CA LEU A 85 12.39 12.52 3.22
C LEU A 85 12.01 13.07 4.59
N ASP A 86 12.16 14.37 4.79
CA ASP A 86 11.84 15.01 6.08
C ASP A 86 10.34 14.87 6.41
N ALA A 87 9.47 15.11 5.44
CA ALA A 87 8.03 14.98 5.62
C ALA A 87 7.58 13.53 5.86
N VAL A 88 8.23 12.57 5.19
CA VAL A 88 8.00 11.13 5.40
C VAL A 88 8.46 10.70 6.79
N ASP A 89 9.65 11.11 7.21
CA ASP A 89 10.19 10.77 8.53
C ASP A 89 9.36 11.41 9.66
N ASP A 90 8.93 12.67 9.52
CA ASP A 90 8.02 13.36 10.44
C ASP A 90 6.69 12.61 10.61
N LEU A 91 6.13 12.11 9.51
CA LEU A 91 4.91 11.32 9.55
C LEU A 91 5.12 9.98 10.27
N ILE A 92 6.22 9.29 10.00
CA ILE A 92 6.54 8.05 10.69
C ILE A 92 6.69 8.33 12.20
N GLU A 93 7.44 9.35 12.60
CA GLU A 93 7.63 9.71 14.00
C GLU A 93 6.33 10.09 14.71
N ARG A 94 5.43 10.79 14.02
CA ARG A 94 4.11 11.17 14.55
C ARG A 94 3.25 9.96 14.95
N PHE A 95 3.35 8.87 14.23
CA PHE A 95 2.54 7.66 14.45
C PHE A 95 3.30 6.54 15.15
N LEU A 96 4.58 6.74 15.44
CA LEU A 96 5.31 5.85 16.34
C LEU A 96 4.79 5.99 17.78
N SER A 97 4.84 4.88 18.53
CA SER A 97 4.59 4.92 19.96
C SER A 97 5.59 5.87 20.65
N ALA A 98 5.12 6.61 21.66
CA ALA A 98 5.90 7.66 22.34
C ALA A 98 7.27 7.21 22.90
N ASP A 99 7.44 5.91 23.10
CA ASP A 99 8.70 5.33 23.59
C ASP A 99 9.68 4.94 22.47
N TRP A 100 9.29 5.14 21.19
CA TRP A 100 10.07 4.73 20.01
C TRP A 100 10.52 5.98 19.24
N GLU A 101 11.81 6.00 18.93
CA GLU A 101 12.44 7.00 18.09
C GLU A 101 12.81 6.38 16.75
N LEU A 102 12.61 7.09 15.65
CA LEU A 102 12.81 6.58 14.29
C LEU A 102 14.20 5.96 14.10
N HIS A 103 15.24 6.60 14.63
CA HIS A 103 16.61 6.10 14.50
C HIS A 103 16.89 4.78 15.25
N ARG A 104 16.00 4.36 16.17
CA ARG A 104 16.10 3.09 16.91
C ARG A 104 15.40 1.94 16.23
N ILE A 105 14.57 2.22 15.23
CA ILE A 105 13.96 1.19 14.39
C ILE A 105 15.05 0.54 13.52
N PRO A 106 15.01 -0.78 13.28
CA PRO A 106 15.91 -1.43 12.34
C PRO A 106 15.94 -0.72 10.98
N ALA A 107 17.11 -0.55 10.38
CA ALA A 107 17.25 0.20 9.11
C ALA A 107 16.39 -0.35 7.98
N VAL A 108 16.18 -1.68 7.93
CA VAL A 108 15.31 -2.30 6.92
C VAL A 108 13.85 -1.92 7.15
N ASP A 109 13.39 -1.87 8.40
CA ASP A 109 12.02 -1.48 8.74
C ASP A 109 11.78 0.00 8.41
N ARG A 110 12.78 0.87 8.69
CA ARG A 110 12.75 2.29 8.27
C ARG A 110 12.62 2.43 6.77
N ALA A 111 13.40 1.67 5.99
CA ALA A 111 13.31 1.70 4.53
C ALA A 111 11.93 1.26 4.04
N ILE A 112 11.32 0.22 4.64
CA ILE A 112 9.97 -0.24 4.32
C ILE A 112 8.94 0.85 4.66
N LEU A 113 9.03 1.45 5.85
CA LEU A 113 8.12 2.51 6.28
C LEU A 113 8.21 3.73 5.35
N ARG A 114 9.42 4.17 4.97
CA ARG A 114 9.63 5.29 4.05
C ARG A 114 8.98 5.04 2.69
N VAL A 115 9.18 3.86 2.10
CA VAL A 115 8.52 3.47 0.83
C VAL A 115 7.01 3.51 0.98
N SER A 116 6.46 2.89 2.03
CA SER A 116 5.02 2.74 2.20
C SER A 116 4.33 4.05 2.55
N VAL A 117 4.92 4.86 3.44
CA VAL A 117 4.38 6.18 3.81
C VAL A 117 4.44 7.14 2.62
N TRP A 118 5.53 7.12 1.84
CA TRP A 118 5.59 7.91 0.61
C TRP A 118 4.48 7.52 -0.37
N GLU A 119 4.24 6.22 -0.60
CA GLU A 119 3.14 5.78 -1.47
C GLU A 119 1.77 6.22 -0.95
N LEU A 120 1.54 6.14 0.36
CA LEU A 120 0.27 6.51 0.96
C LEU A 120 -0.02 8.02 0.89
N ARG A 121 1.01 8.86 0.97
CA ARG A 121 0.85 10.33 1.11
C ARG A 121 1.13 11.10 -0.18
N PHE A 122 2.04 10.64 -0.99
CA PHE A 122 2.57 11.38 -2.13
C PHE A 122 2.30 10.71 -3.48
N ASN A 123 1.81 9.45 -3.49
CA ASN A 123 1.49 8.75 -4.73
C ASN A 123 -0.01 8.47 -4.86
N PRO A 124 -0.79 9.35 -5.52
CA PRO A 124 -2.24 9.20 -5.66
C PRO A 124 -2.66 7.99 -6.50
N ASP A 125 -1.74 7.38 -7.26
CA ASP A 125 -2.00 6.20 -8.08
C ASP A 125 -2.12 4.92 -7.26
N ILE A 126 -1.77 4.96 -5.97
CA ILE A 126 -1.81 3.81 -5.08
C ILE A 126 -2.95 3.96 -4.08
N PRO A 127 -4.01 3.15 -4.20
CA PRO A 127 -5.06 3.11 -3.18
C PRO A 127 -4.50 2.74 -1.81
N ALA A 128 -4.86 3.48 -0.76
CA ALA A 128 -4.34 3.28 0.59
C ALA A 128 -4.38 1.82 1.08
N PRO A 129 -5.47 1.03 0.88
CA PRO A 129 -5.48 -0.38 1.29
C PRO A 129 -4.42 -1.23 0.59
N ILE A 130 -4.03 -0.86 -0.63
CA ILE A 130 -2.96 -1.56 -1.37
C ILE A 130 -1.60 -1.20 -0.80
N GLY A 131 -1.35 0.08 -0.52
CA GLY A 131 -0.10 0.54 0.09
C GLY A 131 0.17 -0.15 1.43
N VAL A 132 -0.85 -0.21 2.31
CA VAL A 132 -0.76 -0.89 3.61
C VAL A 132 -0.42 -2.38 3.44
N VAL A 133 -1.18 -3.11 2.61
CA VAL A 133 -0.97 -4.56 2.40
C VAL A 133 0.43 -4.84 1.84
N GLU A 134 0.89 -4.07 0.88
CA GLU A 134 2.22 -4.23 0.27
C GLU A 134 3.34 -3.93 1.27
N GLY A 135 3.19 -2.91 2.12
CA GLY A 135 4.14 -2.60 3.20
C GLY A 135 4.26 -3.74 4.21
N VAL A 136 3.13 -4.33 4.61
CA VAL A 136 3.10 -5.51 5.51
C VAL A 136 3.70 -6.76 4.85
N GLU A 137 3.46 -6.98 3.54
CA GLU A 137 4.11 -8.07 2.80
C GLU A 137 5.63 -7.88 2.77
N LEU A 138 6.13 -6.66 2.54
CA LEU A 138 7.57 -6.35 2.60
C LEU A 138 8.15 -6.59 3.99
N ALA A 139 7.47 -6.16 5.05
CA ALA A 139 7.90 -6.43 6.42
C ALA A 139 7.98 -7.92 6.72
N SER A 140 7.03 -8.69 6.22
CA SER A 140 7.02 -10.15 6.38
C SER A 140 8.14 -10.86 5.61
N GLU A 141 8.65 -10.23 4.53
CA GLU A 141 9.75 -10.79 3.73
C GLU A 141 11.14 -10.43 4.26
N TYR A 142 11.31 -9.23 4.81
CA TYR A 142 12.62 -8.64 5.13
C TYR A 142 12.91 -8.54 6.62
N SER A 143 11.88 -8.44 7.46
CA SER A 143 12.02 -8.07 8.87
C SER A 143 11.74 -9.24 9.80
N GLU A 144 11.97 -9.02 11.10
CA GLU A 144 11.58 -9.98 12.13
C GLU A 144 10.06 -10.18 12.17
N PRO A 145 9.57 -11.35 12.56
CA PRO A 145 8.13 -11.67 12.56
C PRO A 145 7.24 -10.68 13.32
N THR A 146 7.80 -9.98 14.31
CA THR A 146 7.10 -8.96 15.09
C THR A 146 6.95 -7.63 14.37
N ALA A 147 7.77 -7.36 13.35
CA ALA A 147 7.78 -6.09 12.63
C ALA A 147 6.50 -5.85 11.83
N ALA A 148 5.97 -6.88 11.19
CA ALA A 148 4.75 -6.79 10.40
C ALA A 148 3.56 -6.22 11.20
N GLY A 149 3.49 -6.52 12.51
CA GLY A 149 2.41 -6.05 13.39
C GLY A 149 2.45 -4.54 13.62
N TYR A 150 3.60 -3.98 14.02
CA TYR A 150 3.68 -2.56 14.28
C TYR A 150 3.71 -1.73 12.99
N ILE A 151 4.32 -2.26 11.90
CA ILE A 151 4.28 -1.62 10.59
C ILE A 151 2.84 -1.52 10.08
N ASN A 152 2.04 -2.59 10.22
CA ASN A 152 0.62 -2.53 9.86
C ASN A 152 -0.12 -1.44 10.66
N ALA A 153 0.04 -1.41 11.98
CA ALA A 153 -0.64 -0.43 12.82
C ALA A 153 -0.28 1.01 12.40
N LEU A 154 1.02 1.29 12.21
CA LEU A 154 1.48 2.61 11.78
C LEU A 154 0.94 3.01 10.41
N LEU A 155 0.99 2.11 9.43
CA LEU A 155 0.49 2.40 8.09
C LEU A 155 -1.03 2.58 8.04
N ASP A 156 -1.78 1.85 8.86
CA ASP A 156 -3.23 2.04 9.02
C ASP A 156 -3.53 3.43 9.60
N ASP A 157 -2.79 3.87 10.62
CA ASP A 157 -2.95 5.20 11.22
C ASP A 157 -2.61 6.32 10.22
N VAL A 158 -1.53 6.17 9.44
CA VAL A 158 -1.16 7.11 8.36
C VAL A 158 -2.27 7.18 7.31
N ALA A 159 -2.80 6.04 6.87
CA ALA A 159 -3.86 5.99 5.86
C ALA A 159 -5.18 6.62 6.34
N GLN A 160 -5.51 6.48 7.63
CA GLN A 160 -6.73 7.06 8.23
C GLN A 160 -6.62 8.58 8.41
N ALA A 161 -5.44 9.10 8.71
CA ALA A 161 -5.21 10.54 8.87
C ALA A 161 -5.53 11.33 7.59
N ASP A 162 -5.33 10.75 6.41
CA ASP A 162 -5.69 11.35 5.12
C ASP A 162 -7.20 11.58 4.97
N HIS A 163 -8.01 10.68 5.49
CA HIS A 163 -9.46 10.82 5.43
C HIS A 163 -9.99 11.88 6.39
N ALA A 164 -9.26 12.19 7.45
CA ALA A 164 -9.63 13.21 8.42
C ALA A 164 -9.31 14.64 7.94
N ASP A 165 -8.27 14.81 7.13
CA ASP A 165 -7.85 16.11 6.58
C ASP A 165 -8.53 16.47 5.25
N SER A 166 -9.27 15.56 4.63
CA SER A 166 -10.10 15.87 3.46
C SER A 166 -11.33 16.65 3.92
N PRO A 167 -11.59 17.88 3.40
CA PRO A 167 -12.81 18.60 3.73
C PRO A 167 -13.99 17.72 3.30
N MET A 168 -14.86 17.41 4.27
CA MET A 168 -16.14 16.73 4.00
C MET A 168 -16.83 17.51 2.88
N SER A 169 -16.95 16.88 1.72
CA SER A 169 -17.84 17.35 0.68
C SER A 169 -19.24 17.31 1.30
N ASP A 170 -19.75 18.50 1.63
CA ASP A 170 -21.11 18.71 2.11
C ASP A 170 -22.05 18.50 0.91
N ASP A 171 -22.22 17.24 0.54
CA ASP A 171 -23.25 16.81 -0.39
C ASP A 171 -24.51 16.53 0.39
N SER A 172 -25.05 17.60 1.02
CA SER A 172 -26.40 17.61 1.53
C SER A 172 -27.33 17.60 0.32
N PRO A 173 -28.20 16.60 0.17
CA PRO A 173 -29.27 16.68 -0.82
C PRO A 173 -30.17 17.85 -0.46
N MET A 174 -30.20 18.89 -1.29
CA MET A 174 -31.21 19.93 -1.22
C MET A 174 -32.59 19.28 -1.31
N SER A 175 -33.24 19.24 -0.17
CA SER A 175 -34.64 18.91 -0.07
C SER A 175 -35.39 20.01 -0.80
N ASP A 176 -35.80 19.74 -2.02
CA ASP A 176 -36.77 20.55 -2.77
C ASP A 176 -38.16 20.19 -2.24
N GLU A 177 -38.54 20.89 -1.17
CA GLU A 177 -39.88 20.84 -0.60
C GLU A 177 -40.48 22.22 -0.65
N SER A 178 -41.01 22.58 -1.82
CA SER A 178 -41.94 23.72 -1.98
C SER A 178 -42.85 23.48 -3.17
N LEU A 179 -43.82 22.64 -2.99
CA LEU A 179 -45.06 22.74 -3.78
C LEU A 179 -46.13 23.39 -2.88
N ALA A 180 -46.13 24.70 -2.85
CA ALA A 180 -47.22 25.48 -2.32
C ALA A 180 -48.41 25.32 -3.26
N ASP A 181 -49.46 24.76 -2.69
CA ASP A 181 -50.84 24.79 -3.10
C ASP A 181 -51.30 26.24 -3.22
N GLU A 182 -51.56 26.74 -4.40
CA GLU A 182 -52.36 27.93 -4.65
C GLU A 182 -53.64 27.52 -5.39
N SER A 183 -54.67 27.31 -4.58
CA SER A 183 -56.06 27.28 -4.97
C SER A 183 -56.50 28.65 -5.49
N GLU A 184 -56.53 28.84 -6.77
CA GLU A 184 -57.21 30.01 -7.38
C GLU A 184 -58.69 29.76 -7.51
N THR A 185 -59.40 30.47 -6.69
CA THR A 185 -60.86 30.73 -6.71
C THR A 185 -61.23 31.48 -7.99
N PHE A 186 -62.13 30.92 -8.80
CA PHE A 186 -62.78 31.62 -9.90
C PHE A 186 -63.92 32.51 -9.32
N PRO A 187 -64.05 33.78 -9.73
CA PRO A 187 -65.22 34.55 -9.50
C PRO A 187 -66.24 34.34 -10.63
N GLU A 188 -67.46 33.94 -10.23
CA GLU A 188 -68.64 34.10 -11.04
C GLU A 188 -68.95 35.60 -11.23
N GLY A 189 -69.24 35.99 -12.38
CA GLY A 189 -69.82 37.32 -12.73
C GLY A 189 -70.37 37.23 -14.10
N ASP A 190 -71.50 37.04 -14.10
CA ASP A 190 -72.80 37.78 -14.21
C ASP A 190 -73.11 38.18 -15.66
N SER A 191 -74.24 37.62 -16.06
CA SER A 191 -74.99 37.95 -17.25
C SER A 191 -75.46 39.42 -17.23
N ARG A 192 -75.44 40.06 -18.40
CA ARG A 192 -76.63 40.83 -18.88
C ARG A 192 -76.35 41.56 -20.19
N ASP A 193 -77.27 41.22 -21.09
CA ASP A 193 -78.04 42.13 -21.95
C ASP A 193 -77.24 42.93 -23.06
N VAL A 194 -77.54 42.69 -24.28
CA VAL A 194 -78.62 43.20 -25.21
C VAL A 194 -78.33 42.61 -26.60
#